data_c3725f3eb215a8b2e6834b45abd54d8f
#
_entry.id   c3725f3eb215a8b2e6834b45abd54d8f
#
_cell.length_a   1.000
_cell.length_b   1.000
_cell.length_c   1.000
_cell.angle_alpha   90.00
_cell.angle_beta   90.00
_cell.angle_gamma   90.00
#
_symmetry.space_group_name_H-M   'P 1'
#
loop_
_entity.id
_entity.type
_entity.pdbx_description
1 polymer ?
#
loop_
_entity_poly.entity_id
_entity_poly.type
_entity_poly.pdbx_seq_one_letter_code
_entity_poly.pdbx_strand_id
1 'polypeptide(L)'
;GIEPLVHFTCKDKNSNQIESLLYALDRVGVRNLLVMTGDYINSGFFGRARPVFDLEPMHVLKMISAMNEGLEYKVFKGTNKHQPSDFFAGAVCSPFKKTEAELMCQYYKLKMKVTSGAKFIVSQIGFDARKIHELLQFIKLNNWDLPVIGNINVLSYGTAKLMNQNKIPGCVVTDKLLAELEEESKAPDKGKEARLLRAAKMYA
;
A
#
# COMPACT_ATOMS: atom_id res chain seq x y z
N GLY A 1 23.74 3.04 8.37
CA GLY A 1 22.56 2.63 9.08
C GLY A 1 21.48 2.12 8.11
N ILE A 2 20.37 1.58 8.63
CA ILE A 2 19.21 1.17 7.84
C ILE A 2 18.20 2.30 7.91
N GLU A 3 17.74 2.79 6.76
CA GLU A 3 16.64 3.75 6.71
C GLU A 3 15.30 3.02 6.82
N PRO A 4 14.41 3.42 7.76
CA PRO A 4 13.12 2.80 7.89
C PRO A 4 12.16 3.31 6.82
N LEU A 5 11.31 2.42 6.27
CA LEU A 5 10.10 2.77 5.54
C LEU A 5 8.90 2.54 6.47
N VAL A 6 8.34 3.62 7.00
CA VAL A 6 7.24 3.53 7.96
C VAL A 6 5.91 3.37 7.22
N HIS A 7 5.16 2.31 7.52
CA HIS A 7 3.80 2.13 7.04
C HIS A 7 2.85 3.05 7.81
N PHE A 8 2.44 4.12 7.16
CA PHE A 8 1.56 5.13 7.76
C PHE A 8 0.11 4.89 7.32
N THR A 9 -0.72 4.45 8.27
CA THR A 9 -2.14 4.16 8.00
C THR A 9 -3.04 5.33 8.37
N CYS A 10 -4.08 5.58 7.56
CA CYS A 10 -5.10 6.59 7.83
C CYS A 10 -6.11 6.13 8.87
N LYS A 11 -6.26 4.83 9.06
CA LYS A 11 -7.26 4.23 9.94
C LYS A 11 -7.09 4.66 11.39
N ASP A 12 -8.22 4.76 12.08
CA ASP A 12 -8.33 5.01 13.53
C ASP A 12 -7.64 6.30 13.98
N LYS A 13 -7.63 7.31 13.10
CA LYS A 13 -7.06 8.64 13.34
C LYS A 13 -7.94 9.71 12.71
N ASN A 14 -8.07 10.83 13.37
CA ASN A 14 -8.60 12.05 12.77
C ASN A 14 -7.47 12.88 12.14
N SER A 15 -7.82 13.92 11.38
CA SER A 15 -6.88 14.80 10.66
C SER A 15 -5.81 15.42 11.57
N ASN A 16 -6.19 15.92 12.76
CA ASN A 16 -5.25 16.52 13.71
C ASN A 16 -4.26 15.49 14.25
N GLN A 17 -4.73 14.26 14.47
CA GLN A 17 -3.90 13.16 14.96
C GLN A 17 -2.89 12.72 13.88
N ILE A 18 -3.32 12.68 12.62
CA ILE A 18 -2.46 12.41 11.47
C ILE A 18 -1.36 13.47 11.36
N GLU A 19 -1.73 14.75 11.41
CA GLU A 19 -0.78 15.87 11.36
C GLU A 19 0.24 15.80 12.51
N SER A 20 -0.23 15.61 13.75
CA SER A 20 0.63 15.50 14.93
C SER A 20 1.62 14.32 14.82
N LEU A 21 1.17 13.17 14.32
CA LEU A 21 2.03 12.00 14.12
C LEU A 21 3.08 12.24 13.03
N LEU A 22 2.72 12.93 11.94
CA LEU A 22 3.67 13.28 10.89
C LEU A 22 4.77 14.21 11.46
N TYR A 23 4.42 15.24 12.21
CA TYR A 23 5.43 16.07 12.88
C TYR A 23 6.29 15.29 13.87
N ALA A 24 5.71 14.35 14.62
CA ALA A 24 6.48 13.49 15.51
C ALA A 24 7.49 12.60 14.74
N LEU A 25 7.09 12.03 13.60
CA LEU A 25 7.97 11.24 12.75
C LEU A 25 9.10 12.09 12.14
N ASP A 26 8.78 13.30 11.69
CA ASP A 26 9.79 14.24 11.18
C ASP A 26 10.83 14.59 12.26
N ARG A 27 10.39 14.86 13.50
CA ARG A 27 11.25 15.15 14.65
C ARG A 27 12.22 14.04 15.01
N VAL A 28 11.83 12.77 14.83
CA VAL A 28 12.73 11.62 15.07
C VAL A 28 13.53 11.21 13.84
N GLY A 29 13.48 11.98 12.76
CA GLY A 29 14.28 11.78 11.55
C GLY A 29 13.75 10.73 10.59
N VAL A 30 12.51 10.29 10.71
CA VAL A 30 11.87 9.42 9.72
C VAL A 30 11.56 10.23 8.46
N ARG A 31 11.99 9.72 7.31
CA ARG A 31 11.79 10.38 6.01
C ARG A 31 10.91 9.56 5.06
N ASN A 32 11.05 8.24 5.06
CA ASN A 32 10.35 7.40 4.11
C ASN A 32 9.03 6.90 4.70
N LEU A 33 7.93 7.21 4.02
CA LEU A 33 6.57 6.83 4.43
C LEU A 33 5.86 6.06 3.32
N LEU A 34 5.19 4.95 3.67
CA LEU A 34 4.23 4.28 2.81
C LEU A 34 2.81 4.58 3.32
N VAL A 35 2.11 5.46 2.63
CA VAL A 35 0.77 5.91 3.04
C VAL A 35 -0.31 4.96 2.51
N MET A 36 -1.14 4.47 3.42
CA MET A 36 -2.21 3.52 3.10
C MET A 36 -3.46 3.74 3.96
N THR A 37 -4.61 3.24 3.50
CA THR A 37 -5.88 3.33 4.25
C THR A 37 -5.78 2.55 5.57
N GLY A 38 -5.31 1.30 5.50
CA GLY A 38 -5.32 0.34 6.61
C GLY A 38 -6.63 -0.44 6.69
N ASP A 39 -6.61 -1.55 7.43
CA ASP A 39 -7.74 -2.47 7.59
C ASP A 39 -8.53 -2.18 8.87
N TYR A 40 -9.81 -2.59 8.90
CA TYR A 40 -10.62 -2.51 10.11
C TYR A 40 -10.03 -3.36 11.24
N ILE A 41 -10.10 -2.85 12.47
CA ILE A 41 -9.73 -3.62 13.67
C ILE A 41 -10.79 -4.71 13.90
N ASN A 42 -10.34 -5.96 13.96
CA ASN A 42 -11.21 -7.10 14.20
C ASN A 42 -11.35 -7.46 15.67
N SER A 43 -10.34 -7.11 16.49
CA SER A 43 -10.32 -7.40 17.93
C SER A 43 -9.52 -6.33 18.68
N GLY A 44 -9.83 -6.14 19.95
CA GLY A 44 -9.13 -5.24 20.86
C GLY A 44 -9.46 -5.60 22.30
N PHE A 45 -8.84 -4.94 23.29
CA PHE A 45 -9.02 -5.23 24.71
C PHE A 45 -10.50 -5.17 25.15
N PHE A 46 -11.25 -4.17 24.64
CA PHE A 46 -12.69 -4.03 24.88
C PHE A 46 -13.56 -4.47 23.67
N GLY A 47 -13.06 -5.39 22.87
CA GLY A 47 -13.73 -5.85 21.66
C GLY A 47 -13.38 -5.01 20.42
N ARG A 48 -14.26 -5.00 19.42
CA ARG A 48 -14.07 -4.29 18.15
C ARG A 48 -14.28 -2.78 18.36
N ALA A 49 -13.24 -1.99 18.11
CA ALA A 49 -13.34 -0.54 18.12
C ALA A 49 -14.23 -0.04 16.96
N ARG A 50 -14.87 1.13 17.15
CA ARG A 50 -15.51 1.84 16.04
C ARG A 50 -14.44 2.43 15.13
N PRO A 51 -14.46 2.15 13.82
CA PRO A 51 -13.44 2.66 12.91
C PRO A 51 -13.57 4.17 12.70
N VAL A 52 -12.44 4.85 12.61
CA VAL A 52 -12.33 6.26 12.24
C VAL A 52 -11.51 6.36 10.96
N PHE A 53 -12.05 7.00 9.94
CA PHE A 53 -11.39 7.27 8.65
C PHE A 53 -11.71 8.71 8.25
N ASP A 54 -11.05 9.68 8.87
CA ASP A 54 -11.23 11.09 8.57
C ASP A 54 -10.56 11.47 7.23
N LEU A 55 -9.39 10.90 6.97
CA LEU A 55 -8.63 11.13 5.74
C LEU A 55 -8.37 9.81 4.98
N GLU A 56 -8.37 9.90 3.67
CA GLU A 56 -7.88 8.88 2.75
C GLU A 56 -6.40 9.12 2.40
N PRO A 57 -5.65 8.13 1.89
CA PRO A 57 -4.23 8.28 1.54
C PRO A 57 -3.91 9.48 0.65
N MET A 58 -4.78 9.82 -0.30
CA MET A 58 -4.58 10.98 -1.17
C MET A 58 -4.59 12.31 -0.40
N HIS A 59 -5.41 12.43 0.63
CA HIS A 59 -5.46 13.62 1.49
C HIS A 59 -4.20 13.73 2.35
N VAL A 60 -3.74 12.59 2.90
CA VAL A 60 -2.50 12.53 3.69
C VAL A 60 -1.28 12.84 2.84
N LEU A 61 -1.20 12.31 1.60
CA LEU A 61 -0.12 12.66 0.67
C LEU A 61 -0.10 14.16 0.34
N LYS A 62 -1.28 14.77 0.14
CA LYS A 62 -1.38 16.21 -0.07
C LYS A 62 -0.94 17.01 1.16
N MET A 63 -1.31 16.55 2.36
CA MET A 63 -0.84 17.13 3.63
C MET A 63 0.68 17.05 3.73
N ILE A 64 1.28 15.89 3.46
CA ILE A 64 2.74 15.69 3.45
C ILE A 64 3.42 16.64 2.44
N SER A 65 2.87 16.80 1.25
CA SER A 65 3.41 17.73 0.26
C SER A 65 3.40 19.16 0.79
N ALA A 66 2.32 19.60 1.42
CA ALA A 66 2.23 20.92 2.05
C ALA A 66 3.19 21.06 3.24
N MET A 67 3.38 20.01 4.04
CA MET A 67 4.36 20.00 5.14
C MET A 67 5.79 20.12 4.62
N ASN A 68 6.13 19.49 3.50
CA ASN A 68 7.45 19.61 2.87
C ASN A 68 7.71 21.03 2.33
N GLU A 69 6.68 21.80 2.02
CA GLU A 69 6.77 23.22 1.65
C GLU A 69 6.72 24.16 2.87
N GLY A 70 6.42 23.61 4.03
CA GLY A 70 6.16 24.35 5.26
C GLY A 70 4.69 24.73 5.38
N LEU A 71 3.92 23.90 6.10
CA LEU A 71 2.49 24.08 6.29
C LEU A 71 2.17 25.42 6.96
N GLU A 72 1.30 26.19 6.34
CA GLU A 72 0.82 27.46 6.88
C GLU A 72 -0.50 27.26 7.65
N TYR A 73 -0.61 27.94 8.78
CA TYR A 73 -1.83 27.91 9.58
C TYR A 73 -2.17 29.29 10.12
N LYS A 74 -3.46 29.57 10.20
CA LYS A 74 -3.98 30.83 10.71
C LYS A 74 -3.92 30.85 12.23
N VAL A 75 -3.45 31.94 12.79
CA VAL A 75 -3.48 32.26 14.21
C VAL A 75 -4.30 33.52 14.45
N PHE A 76 -4.60 33.86 15.71
CA PHE A 76 -5.44 35.02 16.05
C PHE A 76 -4.94 36.35 15.43
N LYS A 77 -3.63 36.50 15.31
CA LYS A 77 -3.01 37.69 14.68
C LYS A 77 -2.06 37.26 13.55
N GLY A 78 -2.61 36.87 12.39
CA GLY A 78 -1.81 36.61 11.19
C GLY A 78 -1.74 35.14 10.81
N THR A 79 -0.68 34.76 10.11
CA THR A 79 -0.40 33.41 9.63
C THR A 79 1.00 33.00 10.12
N ASN A 80 1.11 31.82 10.70
CA ASN A 80 2.39 31.19 11.01
C ASN A 80 2.67 30.09 9.99
N LYS A 81 3.97 29.82 9.77
CA LYS A 81 4.43 28.75 8.91
C LYS A 81 5.34 27.80 9.69
N HIS A 82 5.05 26.49 9.62
CA HIS A 82 5.94 25.47 10.15
C HIS A 82 7.21 25.36 9.33
N GLN A 83 8.29 24.90 9.94
CA GLN A 83 9.50 24.53 9.22
C GLN A 83 9.16 23.39 8.23
N PRO A 84 9.70 23.46 7.00
CA PRO A 84 9.52 22.38 6.03
C PRO A 84 9.99 21.04 6.58
N SER A 85 9.22 19.98 6.33
CA SER A 85 9.66 18.61 6.52
C SER A 85 10.37 18.08 5.26
N ASP A 86 10.95 16.89 5.35
CA ASP A 86 11.65 16.24 4.23
C ASP A 86 11.16 14.79 4.04
N PHE A 87 9.85 14.63 3.86
CA PHE A 87 9.26 13.32 3.65
C PHE A 87 9.35 12.87 2.20
N PHE A 88 9.82 11.64 2.01
CA PHE A 88 9.70 10.89 0.77
C PHE A 88 8.56 9.87 0.91
N ALA A 89 7.37 10.24 0.46
CA ALA A 89 6.15 9.49 0.68
C ALA A 89 5.70 8.73 -0.57
N GLY A 90 5.40 7.45 -0.41
CA GLY A 90 4.82 6.59 -1.42
C GLY A 90 3.42 6.12 -1.07
N ALA A 91 2.80 5.42 -1.99
CA ALA A 91 1.46 4.87 -1.85
C ALA A 91 1.34 3.44 -2.34
N VAL A 92 0.28 2.75 -1.92
CA VAL A 92 -0.03 1.38 -2.35
C VAL A 92 -0.94 1.41 -3.58
N CYS A 93 -0.69 0.50 -4.54
CA CYS A 93 -1.61 0.17 -5.61
C CYS A 93 -1.91 -1.33 -5.62
N SER A 94 -3.17 -1.71 -5.85
CA SER A 94 -3.59 -3.12 -5.97
C SER A 94 -4.04 -3.43 -7.40
N PRO A 95 -3.13 -3.84 -8.31
CA PRO A 95 -3.50 -4.17 -9.69
C PRO A 95 -4.19 -5.53 -9.81
N PHE A 96 -4.15 -6.35 -8.76
CA PHE A 96 -4.68 -7.72 -8.75
C PHE A 96 -6.17 -7.72 -8.43
N LYS A 97 -7.00 -7.39 -9.41
CA LYS A 97 -8.47 -7.42 -9.29
C LYS A 97 -9.07 -8.50 -10.17
N LYS A 98 -10.27 -8.98 -9.80
CA LYS A 98 -10.96 -10.05 -10.54
C LYS A 98 -11.58 -9.53 -11.83
N THR A 99 -12.03 -8.28 -11.85
CA THR A 99 -12.69 -7.65 -12.99
C THR A 99 -11.99 -6.36 -13.43
N GLU A 100 -12.14 -6.01 -14.70
CA GLU A 100 -11.62 -4.74 -15.22
C GLU A 100 -12.28 -3.52 -14.56
N ALA A 101 -13.55 -3.60 -14.22
CA ALA A 101 -14.26 -2.53 -13.51
C ALA A 101 -13.62 -2.21 -12.15
N GLU A 102 -13.26 -3.25 -11.38
CA GLU A 102 -12.54 -3.09 -10.11
C GLU A 102 -11.12 -2.55 -10.33
N LEU A 103 -10.44 -3.00 -11.39
CA LEU A 103 -9.09 -2.56 -11.74
C LEU A 103 -9.06 -1.07 -12.11
N MET A 104 -10.00 -0.61 -12.93
CA MET A 104 -10.08 0.80 -13.33
C MET A 104 -10.28 1.72 -12.12
N CYS A 105 -11.03 1.30 -11.11
CA CYS A 105 -11.15 2.04 -9.85
C CYS A 105 -9.79 2.16 -9.12
N GLN A 106 -8.94 1.11 -9.18
CA GLN A 106 -7.60 1.17 -8.57
C GLN A 106 -6.68 2.12 -9.34
N TYR A 107 -6.74 2.13 -10.67
CA TYR A 107 -5.96 3.04 -11.49
C TYR A 107 -6.41 4.50 -11.32
N TYR A 108 -7.70 4.75 -11.18
CA TYR A 108 -8.20 6.07 -10.83
C TYR A 108 -7.67 6.54 -9.46
N LYS A 109 -7.73 5.67 -8.44
CA LYS A 109 -7.16 5.96 -7.12
C LYS A 109 -5.64 6.16 -7.19
N LEU A 110 -4.93 5.41 -8.02
CA LEU A 110 -3.50 5.59 -8.25
C LEU A 110 -3.22 6.99 -8.81
N LYS A 111 -3.95 7.42 -9.85
CA LYS A 111 -3.85 8.77 -10.39
C LYS A 111 -4.02 9.83 -9.29
N MET A 112 -5.05 9.70 -8.46
CA MET A 112 -5.28 10.64 -7.35
C MET A 112 -4.11 10.67 -6.36
N LYS A 113 -3.50 9.53 -6.03
CA LYS A 113 -2.35 9.44 -5.14
C LYS A 113 -1.11 10.11 -5.76
N VAL A 114 -0.85 9.87 -7.05
CA VAL A 114 0.27 10.47 -7.78
C VAL A 114 0.12 12.00 -7.84
N THR A 115 -1.07 12.50 -8.22
CA THR A 115 -1.34 13.94 -8.27
C THR A 115 -1.33 14.60 -6.88
N SER A 116 -1.50 13.82 -5.81
CA SER A 116 -1.38 14.28 -4.42
C SER A 116 0.04 14.21 -3.86
N GLY A 117 1.04 13.79 -4.67
CA GLY A 117 2.45 13.88 -4.30
C GLY A 117 3.12 12.56 -3.96
N ALA A 118 2.53 11.41 -4.29
CA ALA A 118 3.23 10.12 -4.14
C ALA A 118 4.51 10.10 -4.99
N LYS A 119 5.63 9.68 -4.40
CA LYS A 119 6.96 9.64 -5.02
C LYS A 119 7.39 8.22 -5.44
N PHE A 120 6.72 7.20 -4.95
CA PHE A 120 6.90 5.80 -5.35
C PHE A 120 5.63 5.01 -5.08
N ILE A 121 5.51 3.85 -5.71
CA ILE A 121 4.36 2.95 -5.54
C ILE A 121 4.85 1.58 -5.06
N VAL A 122 4.16 1.02 -4.08
CA VAL A 122 4.31 -0.39 -3.68
C VAL A 122 3.06 -1.15 -4.15
N SER A 123 3.25 -2.25 -4.88
CA SER A 123 2.11 -3.07 -5.26
C SER A 123 1.56 -3.86 -4.06
N GLN A 124 0.28 -4.21 -4.10
CA GLN A 124 -0.25 -5.26 -3.24
C GLN A 124 0.42 -6.61 -3.60
N ILE A 125 0.39 -7.55 -2.67
CA ILE A 125 0.79 -8.93 -2.94
C ILE A 125 -0.08 -9.51 -4.05
N GLY A 126 0.56 -10.10 -5.05
CA GLY A 126 -0.13 -10.75 -6.15
C GLY A 126 0.68 -11.86 -6.80
N PHE A 127 0.04 -12.59 -7.71
CA PHE A 127 0.57 -13.82 -8.27
C PHE A 127 0.43 -13.88 -9.80
N ASP A 128 0.23 -12.73 -10.45
CA ASP A 128 0.15 -12.61 -11.92
C ASP A 128 1.08 -11.49 -12.41
N ALA A 129 2.21 -11.87 -13.02
CA ALA A 129 3.20 -10.93 -13.55
C ALA A 129 2.61 -10.00 -14.64
N ARG A 130 1.59 -10.45 -15.39
CA ARG A 130 0.93 -9.62 -16.41
C ARG A 130 0.25 -8.40 -15.79
N LYS A 131 -0.33 -8.53 -14.60
CA LYS A 131 -0.95 -7.41 -13.88
C LYS A 131 0.07 -6.38 -13.38
N ILE A 132 1.27 -6.81 -13.04
CA ILE A 132 2.39 -5.89 -12.76
C ILE A 132 2.80 -5.18 -14.06
N HIS A 133 2.95 -5.92 -15.15
CA HIS A 133 3.28 -5.33 -16.45
C HIS A 133 2.24 -4.29 -16.89
N GLU A 134 0.95 -4.60 -16.78
CA GLU A 134 -0.15 -3.65 -17.06
C GLU A 134 -0.04 -2.38 -16.21
N LEU A 135 0.26 -2.51 -14.91
CA LEU A 135 0.49 -1.36 -14.02
C LEU A 135 1.65 -0.50 -14.50
N LEU A 136 2.78 -1.11 -14.87
CA LEU A 136 3.94 -0.40 -15.40
C LEU A 136 3.63 0.32 -16.70
N GLN A 137 2.89 -0.33 -17.61
CA GLN A 137 2.43 0.30 -18.86
C GLN A 137 1.47 1.48 -18.58
N PHE A 138 0.56 1.33 -17.63
CA PHE A 138 -0.34 2.42 -17.24
C PHE A 138 0.42 3.64 -16.71
N ILE A 139 1.44 3.42 -15.86
CA ILE A 139 2.32 4.47 -15.34
C ILE A 139 3.06 5.17 -16.50
N LYS A 140 3.63 4.38 -17.42
CA LYS A 140 4.35 4.90 -18.60
C LYS A 140 3.44 5.71 -19.54
N LEU A 141 2.24 5.23 -19.82
CA LEU A 141 1.25 5.93 -20.66
C LEU A 141 0.82 7.27 -20.08
N ASN A 142 0.86 7.42 -18.76
CA ASN A 142 0.55 8.70 -18.10
C ASN A 142 1.79 9.59 -17.91
N ASN A 143 2.96 9.20 -18.43
CA ASN A 143 4.24 9.92 -18.29
C ASN A 143 4.60 10.19 -16.81
N TRP A 144 4.32 9.25 -15.92
CA TRP A 144 4.71 9.36 -14.53
C TRP A 144 6.10 8.73 -14.34
N ASP A 145 7.04 9.53 -13.85
CA ASP A 145 8.37 9.06 -13.44
C ASP A 145 8.33 8.60 -11.97
N LEU A 146 7.86 7.38 -11.77
CA LEU A 146 7.64 6.81 -10.45
C LEU A 146 8.22 5.40 -10.36
N PRO A 147 9.10 5.12 -9.40
CA PRO A 147 9.53 3.76 -9.10
C PRO A 147 8.38 2.92 -8.55
N VAL A 148 8.29 1.68 -9.01
CA VAL A 148 7.32 0.68 -8.55
C VAL A 148 8.05 -0.45 -7.86
N ILE A 149 7.69 -0.71 -6.61
CA ILE A 149 8.19 -1.84 -5.82
C ILE A 149 7.15 -2.95 -5.90
N GLY A 150 7.51 -4.04 -6.58
CA GLY A 150 6.70 -5.25 -6.67
C GLY A 150 6.73 -6.05 -5.36
N ASN A 151 5.57 -6.43 -4.87
CA ASN A 151 5.45 -7.25 -3.66
C ASN A 151 5.19 -8.71 -4.04
N ILE A 152 6.24 -9.54 -3.96
CA ILE A 152 6.21 -10.96 -4.33
C ILE A 152 6.22 -11.82 -3.06
N ASN A 153 5.35 -12.81 -3.03
CA ASN A 153 5.22 -13.73 -1.91
C ASN A 153 5.40 -15.18 -2.36
N VAL A 154 6.13 -15.98 -1.55
CA VAL A 154 6.25 -17.43 -1.73
C VAL A 154 5.01 -18.10 -1.16
N LEU A 155 3.98 -18.25 -2.00
CA LEU A 155 2.63 -18.64 -1.60
C LEU A 155 2.52 -20.15 -1.28
N SER A 156 2.16 -20.47 -0.04
CA SER A 156 1.82 -21.86 0.34
C SER A 156 0.35 -22.17 0.05
N TYR A 157 0.01 -23.47 -0.14
CA TYR A 157 -1.38 -23.88 -0.34
C TYR A 157 -2.31 -23.42 0.80
N GLY A 158 -1.88 -23.57 2.06
CA GLY A 158 -2.69 -23.14 3.21
C GLY A 158 -2.99 -21.65 3.21
N THR A 159 -1.99 -20.81 2.92
CA THR A 159 -2.17 -19.37 2.80
C THR A 159 -3.03 -19.00 1.58
N ALA A 160 -2.82 -19.69 0.45
CA ALA A 160 -3.61 -19.50 -0.76
C ALA A 160 -5.09 -19.77 -0.54
N LYS A 161 -5.44 -20.82 0.21
CA LYS A 161 -6.81 -21.17 0.58
C LYS A 161 -7.48 -20.05 1.40
N LEU A 162 -6.76 -19.44 2.35
CA LEU A 162 -7.28 -18.33 3.13
C LEU A 162 -7.51 -17.08 2.25
N MET A 163 -6.58 -16.77 1.33
CA MET A 163 -6.71 -15.65 0.40
C MET A 163 -7.85 -15.86 -0.60
N ASN A 164 -7.98 -17.07 -1.18
CA ASN A 164 -9.07 -17.42 -2.09
C ASN A 164 -10.45 -17.29 -1.43
N GLN A 165 -10.56 -17.64 -0.12
CA GLN A 165 -11.76 -17.47 0.69
C GLN A 165 -12.01 -16.03 1.20
N ASN A 166 -11.26 -15.04 0.73
CA ASN A 166 -11.31 -13.64 1.20
C ASN A 166 -11.08 -13.44 2.71
N LYS A 167 -10.40 -14.38 3.38
CA LYS A 167 -10.03 -14.24 4.79
C LYS A 167 -8.83 -13.32 5.01
N ILE A 168 -8.06 -13.06 3.94
CA ILE A 168 -6.97 -12.08 3.92
C ILE A 168 -7.37 -10.99 2.93
N PRO A 169 -7.72 -9.79 3.41
CA PRO A 169 -8.22 -8.71 2.56
C PRO A 169 -7.21 -8.26 1.51
N GLY A 170 -7.69 -7.94 0.32
CA GLY A 170 -6.87 -7.33 -0.74
C GLY A 170 -5.96 -8.27 -1.53
N CYS A 171 -5.82 -9.54 -1.10
CA CYS A 171 -5.01 -10.54 -1.80
C CYS A 171 -5.92 -11.45 -2.65
N VAL A 172 -5.67 -11.50 -3.95
CA VAL A 172 -6.47 -12.29 -4.90
C VAL A 172 -5.71 -13.54 -5.31
N VAL A 173 -6.28 -14.71 -5.01
CA VAL A 173 -5.84 -16.01 -5.50
C VAL A 173 -6.97 -16.61 -6.33
N THR A 174 -6.67 -16.97 -7.59
CA THR A 174 -7.66 -17.60 -8.48
C THR A 174 -7.85 -19.08 -8.13
N ASP A 175 -9.02 -19.64 -8.48
CA ASP A 175 -9.30 -21.07 -8.27
C ASP A 175 -8.29 -21.95 -9.02
N LYS A 176 -7.86 -21.52 -10.22
CA LYS A 176 -6.81 -22.21 -10.98
C LYS A 176 -5.50 -22.28 -10.20
N LEU A 177 -5.01 -21.16 -9.68
CA LEU A 177 -3.77 -21.13 -8.89
C LEU A 177 -3.92 -21.95 -7.60
N LEU A 178 -5.10 -21.90 -6.96
CA LEU A 178 -5.36 -22.72 -5.76
C LEU A 178 -5.26 -24.21 -6.05
N ALA A 179 -5.86 -24.68 -7.16
CA ALA A 179 -5.79 -26.07 -7.59
C ALA A 179 -4.34 -26.51 -7.92
N GLU A 180 -3.57 -25.65 -8.61
CA GLU A 180 -2.15 -25.92 -8.87
C GLU A 180 -1.36 -26.09 -7.58
N LEU A 181 -1.55 -25.20 -6.60
CA LEU A 181 -0.88 -25.26 -5.30
C LEU A 181 -1.31 -26.46 -4.46
N GLU A 182 -2.56 -26.94 -4.61
CA GLU A 182 -3.04 -28.15 -3.96
C GLU A 182 -2.29 -29.38 -4.48
N GLU A 183 -2.16 -29.52 -5.81
CA GLU A 183 -1.40 -30.62 -6.40
C GLU A 183 0.08 -30.56 -6.00
N GLU A 184 0.70 -29.40 -6.08
CA GLU A 184 2.09 -29.20 -5.66
C GLU A 184 2.31 -29.57 -4.18
N SER A 185 1.33 -29.31 -3.32
CA SER A 185 1.42 -29.61 -1.88
C SER A 185 1.49 -31.12 -1.57
N LYS A 186 1.12 -31.98 -2.52
CA LYS A 186 1.20 -33.44 -2.41
C LYS A 186 2.61 -33.99 -2.62
N ALA A 187 3.53 -33.17 -3.17
CA ALA A 187 4.94 -33.56 -3.35
C ALA A 187 5.65 -33.77 -2.00
N PRO A 188 6.73 -34.56 -1.95
CA PRO A 188 7.48 -34.84 -0.72
C PRO A 188 7.97 -33.61 0.03
N ASP A 189 8.34 -32.55 -0.71
CA ASP A 189 8.78 -31.24 -0.19
C ASP A 189 7.60 -30.28 0.12
N LYS A 190 6.35 -30.77 0.02
CA LYS A 190 5.11 -29.99 0.18
C LYS A 190 5.03 -28.79 -0.77
N GLY A 191 5.58 -28.93 -1.98
CA GLY A 191 5.58 -27.92 -3.03
C GLY A 191 6.55 -26.75 -2.78
N LYS A 192 7.57 -26.91 -1.94
CA LYS A 192 8.52 -25.84 -1.60
C LYS A 192 9.28 -25.34 -2.82
N GLU A 193 9.82 -26.27 -3.62
CA GLU A 193 10.58 -25.91 -4.82
C GLU A 193 9.70 -25.23 -5.87
N ALA A 194 8.51 -25.79 -6.15
CA ALA A 194 7.57 -25.22 -7.12
C ALA A 194 7.17 -23.77 -6.79
N ARG A 195 6.84 -23.48 -5.52
CA ARG A 195 6.46 -22.12 -5.12
C ARG A 195 7.63 -21.15 -5.10
N LEU A 196 8.86 -21.59 -4.80
CA LEU A 196 10.05 -20.75 -4.94
C LEU A 196 10.30 -20.41 -6.40
N LEU A 197 10.21 -21.41 -7.30
CA LEU A 197 10.35 -21.20 -8.73
C LEU A 197 9.30 -20.25 -9.29
N ARG A 198 8.03 -20.37 -8.82
CA ARG A 198 6.94 -19.46 -9.20
C ARG A 198 7.25 -18.02 -8.76
N ALA A 199 7.70 -17.83 -7.52
CA ALA A 199 8.09 -16.50 -7.02
C ALA A 199 9.27 -15.92 -7.80
N ALA A 200 10.29 -16.72 -8.11
CA ALA A 200 11.44 -16.32 -8.91
C ALA A 200 11.04 -15.89 -10.32
N LYS A 201 10.13 -16.62 -10.98
CA LYS A 201 9.60 -16.26 -12.31
C LYS A 201 8.79 -14.95 -12.31
N MET A 202 8.18 -14.57 -11.20
CA MET A 202 7.52 -13.27 -11.09
C MET A 202 8.50 -12.13 -10.88
N TYR A 203 9.68 -12.44 -10.35
CA TYR A 203 10.73 -11.44 -10.09
C TYR A 203 11.54 -11.13 -11.36
N ALA A 204 11.68 -12.10 -12.25
CA ALA A 204 12.40 -11.97 -13.52
C ALA A 204 11.58 -11.23 -14.58
#